data_81fc2a7711ef6cdb70fcd7bc9065add5
#
_entry.id   81fc2a7711ef6cdb70fcd7bc9065add5
#
_cell.length_a   1.000
_cell.length_b   1.000
_cell.length_c   1.000
_cell.angle_alpha   90.00
_cell.angle_beta   90.00
_cell.angle_gamma   90.00
#
_symmetry.space_group_name_H-M   'P 1'
#
loop_
_entity.id
_entity.type
_entity.pdbx_description
1 polymer ?
#
loop_
_entity_poly.entity_id
_entity_poly.type
_entity_poly.pdbx_seq_one_letter_code
_entity_poly.pdbx_strand_id
1 'polypeptide(L)'
;GLAPGERIGIWSQNTLEWALTQFASAKAGLVLVSINPAYRRSELEYALNKVGCRALVLSPAFKTSNYLEMVADLAPELGHCEPGLLRSHRLPSLEMVIRMGTDTSPGMINFDDLLRAPSREELTALAVLSEKLQFDDPINIQFTSGTTGHPKGATLSHHNILNNGFFVGEAIKLVAGDRVCIPVPLYHCFGMVMGNLGCLTHGATMVYPAEAFEPLVVLETVAQEKCTGLYGVPTMFIAALDHPRFAEFELSSLRTGIMAGSPCPIEVMKQVQSRLHMHAVTICYGMT
;
A
#
# COMPACT_ATOMS: atom_id res chain seq x y z
N GLY A 1 22.83 4.08 -6.24
CA GLY A 1 21.57 4.05 -5.52
C GLY A 1 20.80 5.34 -5.73
N LEU A 2 19.56 5.39 -5.25
CA LEU A 2 18.72 6.58 -5.32
C LEU A 2 19.14 7.61 -4.27
N ALA A 3 19.01 8.90 -4.61
CA ALA A 3 19.21 10.00 -3.68
C ALA A 3 17.90 10.39 -2.97
N PRO A 4 17.97 11.00 -1.78
CA PRO A 4 16.79 11.55 -1.10
C PRO A 4 16.00 12.50 -2.02
N GLY A 5 14.65 12.40 -1.97
CA GLY A 5 13.73 13.13 -2.84
C GLY A 5 13.50 12.49 -4.20
N GLU A 6 14.25 11.47 -4.59
CA GLU A 6 13.95 10.72 -5.82
C GLU A 6 12.72 9.82 -5.64
N ARG A 7 12.02 9.53 -6.74
CA ARG A 7 10.75 8.82 -6.75
C ARG A 7 10.96 7.35 -7.03
N ILE A 8 10.35 6.51 -6.18
CA ILE A 8 10.27 5.07 -6.35
C ILE A 8 8.80 4.66 -6.49
N GLY A 9 8.42 4.11 -7.63
CA GLY A 9 7.08 3.59 -7.87
C GLY A 9 6.89 2.21 -7.23
N ILE A 10 5.67 1.94 -6.77
CA ILE A 10 5.26 0.59 -6.39
C ILE A 10 3.98 0.22 -7.13
N TRP A 11 4.02 -0.85 -7.90
CA TRP A 11 2.91 -1.35 -8.71
C TRP A 11 2.62 -2.80 -8.37
N SER A 12 1.81 -2.97 -7.34
CA SER A 12 1.50 -4.26 -6.73
C SER A 12 0.17 -4.21 -5.99
N GLN A 13 -0.42 -5.38 -5.81
CA GLN A 13 -1.48 -5.66 -4.85
C GLN A 13 -0.97 -5.59 -3.40
N ASN A 14 -1.83 -5.96 -2.43
CA ASN A 14 -1.43 -6.02 -1.02
C ASN A 14 -0.46 -7.19 -0.79
N THR A 15 0.80 -6.86 -0.51
CA THR A 15 1.86 -7.84 -0.20
C THR A 15 2.72 -7.32 0.94
N LEU A 16 3.53 -8.19 1.53
CA LEU A 16 4.52 -7.80 2.52
C LEU A 16 5.56 -6.84 1.92
N GLU A 17 6.00 -7.10 0.69
CA GLU A 17 6.97 -6.29 -0.03
C GLU A 17 6.44 -4.87 -0.26
N TRP A 18 5.11 -4.72 -0.41
CA TRP A 18 4.48 -3.40 -0.49
C TRP A 18 4.72 -2.61 0.79
N ALA A 19 4.42 -3.21 1.95
CA ALA A 19 4.62 -2.57 3.25
C ALA A 19 6.12 -2.30 3.53
N LEU A 20 7.01 -3.26 3.22
CA LEU A 20 8.46 -3.07 3.34
C LEU A 20 8.94 -1.91 2.47
N THR A 21 8.46 -1.79 1.22
CA THR A 21 8.81 -0.69 0.33
C THR A 21 8.34 0.65 0.88
N GLN A 22 7.13 0.73 1.45
CA GLN A 22 6.62 1.95 2.09
C GLN A 22 7.57 2.46 3.18
N PHE A 23 7.94 1.60 4.13
CA PHE A 23 8.75 2.03 5.27
C PHE A 23 10.23 2.20 4.89
N ALA A 24 10.77 1.35 4.02
CA ALA A 24 12.14 1.46 3.56
C ALA A 24 12.37 2.74 2.73
N SER A 25 11.48 3.07 1.80
CA SER A 25 11.57 4.30 1.02
C SER A 25 11.49 5.55 1.91
N ALA A 26 10.60 5.55 2.92
CA ALA A 26 10.50 6.64 3.87
C ALA A 26 11.80 6.85 4.66
N LYS A 27 12.39 5.77 5.18
CA LYS A 27 13.68 5.83 5.92
C LYS A 27 14.85 6.26 5.02
N ALA A 28 14.79 5.95 3.74
CA ALA A 28 15.80 6.35 2.75
C ALA A 28 15.56 7.77 2.19
N GLY A 29 14.55 8.49 2.66
CA GLY A 29 14.19 9.83 2.17
C GLY A 29 13.67 9.84 0.74
N LEU A 30 13.19 8.71 0.23
CA LEU A 30 12.62 8.60 -1.12
C LEU A 30 11.14 8.93 -1.10
N VAL A 31 10.62 9.36 -2.24
CA VAL A 31 9.19 9.63 -2.43
C VAL A 31 8.53 8.41 -3.04
N LEU A 32 7.71 7.72 -2.26
CA LEU A 32 6.94 6.56 -2.73
C LEU A 32 5.81 7.00 -3.66
N VAL A 33 5.74 6.43 -4.86
CA VAL A 33 4.67 6.66 -5.82
C VAL A 33 3.74 5.44 -5.83
N SER A 34 2.55 5.62 -5.28
CA SER A 34 1.55 4.55 -5.21
C SER A 34 0.83 4.42 -6.55
N ILE A 35 1.08 3.31 -7.28
CA ILE A 35 0.52 3.05 -8.60
C ILE A 35 -0.65 2.09 -8.48
N ASN A 36 -1.78 2.46 -9.08
CA ASN A 36 -2.98 1.63 -9.06
C ASN A 36 -2.74 0.29 -9.78
N PRO A 37 -2.95 -0.86 -9.12
CA PRO A 37 -2.82 -2.19 -9.73
C PRO A 37 -3.67 -2.42 -10.99
N ALA A 38 -4.73 -1.64 -11.17
CA ALA A 38 -5.60 -1.73 -12.36
C ALA A 38 -5.03 -0.98 -13.58
N TYR A 39 -3.97 -0.19 -13.42
CA TYR A 39 -3.39 0.54 -14.55
C TYR A 39 -2.90 -0.42 -15.64
N ARG A 40 -3.05 0.04 -16.89
CA ARG A 40 -2.51 -0.61 -18.07
C ARG A 40 -1.30 0.18 -18.58
N ARG A 41 -0.75 -0.21 -19.72
CA ARG A 41 0.48 0.36 -20.28
C ARG A 41 0.44 1.90 -20.36
N SER A 42 -0.64 2.47 -20.89
CA SER A 42 -0.76 3.92 -21.08
C SER A 42 -0.81 4.70 -19.77
N GLU A 43 -1.57 4.19 -18.79
CA GLU A 43 -1.67 4.83 -17.48
C GLU A 43 -0.36 4.68 -16.69
N LEU A 44 0.29 3.52 -16.79
CA LEU A 44 1.59 3.28 -16.17
C LEU A 44 2.66 4.22 -16.74
N GLU A 45 2.76 4.30 -18.07
CA GLU A 45 3.69 5.19 -18.78
C GLU A 45 3.46 6.65 -18.37
N TYR A 46 2.21 7.08 -18.36
CA TYR A 46 1.84 8.43 -17.90
C TYR A 46 2.28 8.66 -16.44
N ALA A 47 1.94 7.74 -15.54
CA ALA A 47 2.24 7.91 -14.12
C ALA A 47 3.75 7.99 -13.84
N LEU A 48 4.54 7.09 -14.42
CA LEU A 48 5.99 7.06 -14.24
C LEU A 48 6.66 8.32 -14.78
N ASN A 49 6.27 8.75 -15.98
CA ASN A 49 6.83 9.94 -16.63
C ASN A 49 6.38 11.23 -15.94
N LYS A 50 5.10 11.32 -15.51
CA LYS A 50 4.54 12.51 -14.87
C LYS A 50 5.33 12.93 -13.63
N VAL A 51 5.80 11.97 -12.86
CA VAL A 51 6.53 12.23 -11.61
C VAL A 51 8.04 11.99 -11.76
N GLY A 52 8.51 11.52 -12.90
CA GLY A 52 9.91 11.18 -13.13
C GLY A 52 10.39 10.06 -12.18
N CYS A 53 9.69 8.94 -12.16
CA CYS A 53 10.11 7.77 -11.37
C CYS A 53 11.49 7.26 -11.81
N ARG A 54 12.38 7.06 -10.83
CA ARG A 54 13.73 6.51 -11.03
C ARG A 54 13.79 5.00 -10.83
N ALA A 55 12.95 4.48 -9.95
CA ALA A 55 12.82 3.06 -9.73
C ALA A 55 11.35 2.62 -9.73
N LEU A 56 11.09 1.36 -10.11
CA LEU A 56 9.77 0.75 -10.06
C LEU A 56 9.88 -0.62 -9.40
N VAL A 57 9.20 -0.79 -8.26
CA VAL A 57 8.96 -2.09 -7.64
C VAL A 57 7.64 -2.64 -8.17
N LEU A 58 7.63 -3.89 -8.64
CA LEU A 58 6.40 -4.48 -9.19
C LEU A 58 6.24 -5.96 -8.85
N SER A 59 4.99 -6.37 -8.70
CA SER A 59 4.61 -7.79 -8.73
C SER A 59 4.73 -8.33 -10.16
N PRO A 60 4.96 -9.64 -10.35
CA PRO A 60 4.99 -10.24 -11.69
C PRO A 60 3.68 -10.10 -12.45
N ALA A 61 2.56 -10.25 -11.75
CA ALA A 61 1.23 -10.20 -12.33
C ALA A 61 0.18 -9.90 -11.25
N PHE A 62 -1.00 -9.47 -11.66
CA PHE A 62 -2.18 -9.38 -10.80
C PHE A 62 -3.45 -9.61 -11.63
N LYS A 63 -4.29 -10.58 -11.22
CA LYS A 63 -5.50 -10.99 -11.96
C LYS A 63 -5.15 -11.34 -13.41
N THR A 64 -5.72 -10.61 -14.37
CA THR A 64 -5.49 -10.80 -15.81
C THR A 64 -4.34 -9.97 -16.36
N SER A 65 -3.62 -9.21 -15.52
CA SER A 65 -2.54 -8.32 -15.93
C SER A 65 -1.19 -8.97 -15.70
N ASN A 66 -0.43 -9.21 -16.77
CA ASN A 66 0.97 -9.57 -16.70
C ASN A 66 1.80 -8.28 -16.67
N TYR A 67 2.28 -7.90 -15.49
CA TYR A 67 3.01 -6.64 -15.28
C TYR A 67 4.40 -6.68 -15.92
N LEU A 68 5.07 -7.84 -15.88
CA LEU A 68 6.39 -8.01 -16.50
C LEU A 68 6.31 -7.76 -18.00
N GLU A 69 5.32 -8.35 -18.68
CA GLU A 69 5.08 -8.15 -20.10
C GLU A 69 4.77 -6.67 -20.41
N MET A 70 3.90 -6.05 -19.61
CA MET A 70 3.54 -4.64 -19.82
C MET A 70 4.73 -3.70 -19.66
N VAL A 71 5.62 -3.95 -18.69
CA VAL A 71 6.84 -3.14 -18.53
C VAL A 71 7.85 -3.42 -19.64
N ALA A 72 8.00 -4.68 -20.07
CA ALA A 72 8.86 -5.03 -21.20
C ALA A 72 8.40 -4.38 -22.51
N ASP A 73 7.09 -4.26 -22.74
CA ASP A 73 6.54 -3.55 -23.88
C ASP A 73 6.81 -2.02 -23.82
N LEU A 74 6.84 -1.44 -22.63
CA LEU A 74 7.16 -0.02 -22.42
C LEU A 74 8.67 0.26 -22.47
N ALA A 75 9.48 -0.69 -22.05
CA ALA A 75 10.93 -0.59 -21.97
C ALA A 75 11.59 -1.87 -22.50
N PRO A 76 11.53 -2.14 -23.82
CA PRO A 76 12.14 -3.34 -24.41
C PRO A 76 13.65 -3.41 -24.19
N GLU A 77 14.29 -2.29 -23.87
CA GLU A 77 15.70 -2.20 -23.49
C GLU A 77 16.05 -3.00 -22.23
N LEU A 78 15.06 -3.32 -21.37
CA LEU A 78 15.23 -4.18 -20.20
C LEU A 78 15.83 -5.54 -20.55
N GLY A 79 15.46 -6.11 -21.69
CA GLY A 79 15.96 -7.40 -22.13
C GLY A 79 17.49 -7.46 -22.36
N HIS A 80 18.16 -6.31 -22.44
CA HIS A 80 19.55 -6.18 -22.84
C HIS A 80 20.41 -5.29 -21.93
N CYS A 81 19.84 -4.75 -20.85
CA CYS A 81 20.59 -3.90 -19.91
C CYS A 81 21.01 -4.70 -18.66
N GLU A 82 22.06 -4.24 -18.00
CA GLU A 82 22.40 -4.69 -16.65
C GLU A 82 21.35 -4.18 -15.65
N PRO A 83 20.99 -4.96 -14.62
CA PRO A 83 20.05 -4.54 -13.60
C PRO A 83 20.45 -3.20 -12.95
N GLY A 84 19.52 -2.26 -12.91
CA GLY A 84 19.74 -0.91 -12.37
C GLY A 84 20.36 0.10 -13.33
N LEU A 85 20.58 -0.27 -14.60
CA LEU A 85 21.17 0.59 -15.62
C LEU A 85 20.26 0.74 -16.85
N LEU A 86 18.94 0.67 -16.66
CA LEU A 86 17.98 0.87 -17.73
C LEU A 86 18.10 2.28 -18.32
N ARG A 87 18.04 2.36 -19.66
CA ARG A 87 17.93 3.59 -20.42
C ARG A 87 16.84 3.41 -21.46
N SER A 88 15.61 3.72 -21.09
CA SER A 88 14.46 3.56 -21.96
C SER A 88 14.09 4.86 -22.67
N HIS A 89 13.74 4.75 -23.95
CA HIS A 89 13.24 5.89 -24.73
C HIS A 89 11.87 6.36 -24.23
N ARG A 90 10.98 5.43 -23.88
CA ARG A 90 9.61 5.76 -23.43
C ARG A 90 9.54 6.14 -21.96
N LEU A 91 10.46 5.62 -21.15
CA LEU A 91 10.54 5.86 -19.70
C LEU A 91 11.90 6.47 -19.33
N PRO A 92 12.21 7.70 -19.80
CA PRO A 92 13.56 8.25 -19.76
C PRO A 92 14.12 8.48 -18.36
N SER A 93 13.28 8.58 -17.34
CA SER A 93 13.71 8.73 -15.96
C SER A 93 13.89 7.38 -15.22
N LEU A 94 13.32 6.29 -15.75
CA LEU A 94 13.34 4.99 -15.08
C LEU A 94 14.68 4.28 -15.33
N GLU A 95 15.43 4.04 -14.27
CA GLU A 95 16.74 3.38 -14.32
C GLU A 95 16.73 1.98 -13.71
N MET A 96 15.83 1.75 -12.75
CA MET A 96 15.76 0.48 -12.00
C MET A 96 14.36 -0.10 -12.04
N VAL A 97 14.28 -1.38 -12.38
CA VAL A 97 13.05 -2.17 -12.22
C VAL A 97 13.35 -3.29 -11.23
N ILE A 98 12.54 -3.37 -10.17
CA ILE A 98 12.72 -4.31 -9.06
C ILE A 98 11.53 -5.26 -9.08
N ARG A 99 11.78 -6.53 -9.39
CA ARG A 99 10.77 -7.57 -9.46
C ARG A 99 10.59 -8.24 -8.11
N MET A 100 9.35 -8.35 -7.65
CA MET A 100 8.96 -9.15 -6.49
C MET A 100 8.93 -10.65 -6.83
N GLY A 101 9.09 -11.50 -5.82
CA GLY A 101 9.10 -12.95 -5.93
C GLY A 101 10.50 -13.51 -6.22
N THR A 102 10.59 -14.85 -6.25
CA THR A 102 11.86 -15.59 -6.26
C THR A 102 12.48 -15.79 -7.64
N ASP A 103 11.68 -15.67 -8.72
CA ASP A 103 12.23 -15.83 -10.07
C ASP A 103 12.97 -14.58 -10.53
N THR A 104 13.85 -14.70 -11.49
CA THR A 104 14.59 -13.60 -12.11
C THR A 104 13.97 -13.16 -13.44
N SER A 105 14.21 -11.91 -13.82
CA SER A 105 13.82 -11.35 -15.11
C SER A 105 14.97 -10.53 -15.69
N PRO A 106 15.20 -10.57 -17.02
CA PRO A 106 16.29 -9.82 -17.64
C PRO A 106 16.23 -8.32 -17.29
N GLY A 107 17.39 -7.73 -16.97
CA GLY A 107 17.52 -6.30 -16.64
C GLY A 107 16.85 -5.84 -15.35
N MET A 108 16.23 -6.74 -14.59
CA MET A 108 15.56 -6.42 -13.34
C MET A 108 16.39 -6.87 -12.13
N ILE A 109 16.31 -6.08 -11.05
CA ILE A 109 16.80 -6.46 -9.73
C ILE A 109 15.74 -7.36 -9.09
N ASN A 110 16.15 -8.44 -8.41
CA ASN A 110 15.21 -9.22 -7.61
C ASN A 110 15.01 -8.55 -6.25
N PHE A 111 13.75 -8.47 -5.78
CA PHE A 111 13.42 -7.83 -4.50
C PHE A 111 14.11 -8.54 -3.32
N ASP A 112 14.18 -9.87 -3.36
CA ASP A 112 14.78 -10.68 -2.28
C ASP A 112 16.29 -10.40 -2.13
N ASP A 113 16.98 -10.02 -3.21
CA ASP A 113 18.40 -9.63 -3.15
C ASP A 113 18.63 -8.34 -2.33
N LEU A 114 17.57 -7.53 -2.14
CA LEU A 114 17.61 -6.34 -1.31
C LEU A 114 17.41 -6.66 0.18
N LEU A 115 16.87 -7.84 0.53
CA LEU A 115 16.58 -8.27 1.90
C LEU A 115 17.81 -8.87 2.59
N ARG A 116 18.98 -8.34 2.34
CA ARG A 116 20.24 -8.76 2.97
C ARG A 116 20.51 -8.00 4.26
N ALA A 117 21.36 -8.56 5.10
CA ALA A 117 21.87 -7.85 6.26
C ALA A 117 22.65 -6.59 5.81
N PRO A 118 22.35 -5.43 6.38
CA PRO A 118 23.06 -4.19 6.04
C PRO A 118 24.49 -4.20 6.60
N SER A 119 25.41 -3.53 5.89
CA SER A 119 26.75 -3.27 6.43
C SER A 119 26.71 -2.21 7.53
N ARG A 120 27.80 -2.10 8.29
CA ARG A 120 27.93 -1.07 9.33
C ARG A 120 27.93 0.34 8.72
N GLU A 121 28.54 0.49 7.56
CA GLU A 121 28.58 1.75 6.81
C GLU A 121 27.18 2.16 6.35
N GLU A 122 26.37 1.23 5.85
CA GLU A 122 24.99 1.47 5.44
C GLU A 122 24.12 1.89 6.64
N LEU A 123 24.26 1.24 7.79
CA LEU A 123 23.54 1.63 9.00
C LEU A 123 23.93 3.03 9.47
N THR A 124 25.24 3.37 9.42
CA THR A 124 25.74 4.68 9.78
C THR A 124 25.21 5.75 8.81
N ALA A 125 25.23 5.49 7.51
CA ALA A 125 24.70 6.40 6.49
C ALA A 125 23.21 6.65 6.70
N LEU A 126 22.44 5.60 7.02
CA LEU A 126 21.00 5.71 7.32
C LEU A 126 20.75 6.56 8.56
N ALA A 127 21.54 6.40 9.62
CA ALA A 127 21.43 7.22 10.84
C ALA A 127 21.69 8.70 10.54
N VAL A 128 22.76 9.00 9.80
CA VAL A 128 23.08 10.38 9.38
C VAL A 128 21.99 10.98 8.49
N LEU A 129 21.42 10.17 7.59
CA LEU A 129 20.31 10.61 6.74
C LEU A 129 19.07 10.95 7.58
N SER A 130 18.73 10.11 8.57
CA SER A 130 17.57 10.31 9.43
C SER A 130 17.59 11.65 10.18
N GLU A 131 18.79 12.19 10.50
CA GLU A 131 18.95 13.50 11.13
C GLU A 131 18.68 14.67 10.16
N LYS A 132 18.74 14.41 8.85
CA LYS A 132 18.59 15.44 7.80
C LYS A 132 17.18 15.54 7.27
N LEU A 133 16.42 14.43 7.33
CA LEU A 133 15.03 14.39 6.84
C LEU A 133 14.14 15.29 7.68
N GLN A 134 13.26 16.03 7.02
CA GLN A 134 12.35 16.98 7.66
C GLN A 134 10.91 16.48 7.55
N PHE A 135 10.08 16.82 8.52
CA PHE A 135 8.68 16.43 8.54
C PHE A 135 7.86 17.01 7.37
N ASP A 136 8.33 18.10 6.76
CA ASP A 136 7.72 18.71 5.58
C ASP A 136 8.23 18.14 4.25
N ASP A 137 9.24 17.28 4.27
CA ASP A 137 9.73 16.64 3.05
C ASP A 137 8.62 15.81 2.40
N PRO A 138 8.51 15.83 1.06
CA PRO A 138 7.63 14.93 0.32
C PRO A 138 8.00 13.47 0.58
N ILE A 139 7.02 12.64 0.89
CA ILE A 139 7.22 11.20 1.16
C ILE A 139 6.38 10.30 0.27
N ASN A 140 5.26 10.82 -0.24
CA ASN A 140 4.34 10.01 -1.03
C ASN A 140 3.69 10.83 -2.14
N ILE A 141 3.48 10.19 -3.29
CA ILE A 141 2.65 10.69 -4.37
C ILE A 141 1.55 9.67 -4.62
N GLN A 142 0.30 10.11 -4.48
CA GLN A 142 -0.87 9.30 -4.78
C GLN A 142 -1.59 9.85 -6.01
N PHE A 143 -1.84 8.98 -6.99
CA PHE A 143 -2.66 9.33 -8.13
C PHE A 143 -4.14 9.26 -7.78
N THR A 144 -4.83 10.39 -7.96
CA THR A 144 -6.29 10.46 -7.79
C THR A 144 -6.99 10.11 -9.09
N SER A 145 -8.21 9.56 -9.00
CA SER A 145 -9.10 9.43 -10.16
C SER A 145 -9.52 10.84 -10.60
N GLY A 146 -8.88 11.38 -11.63
CA GLY A 146 -9.24 12.69 -12.16
C GLY A 146 -10.65 12.67 -12.75
N THR A 147 -11.53 13.55 -12.28
CA THR A 147 -12.88 13.73 -12.86
C THR A 147 -12.86 14.47 -14.20
N THR A 148 -11.73 15.08 -14.57
CA THR A 148 -11.59 16.00 -15.71
C THR A 148 -10.41 15.68 -16.65
N GLY A 149 -9.94 14.43 -16.70
CA GLY A 149 -8.81 14.06 -17.56
C GLY A 149 -7.83 13.08 -16.90
N HIS A 150 -6.53 13.28 -17.13
CA HIS A 150 -5.50 12.41 -16.56
C HIS A 150 -5.44 12.47 -15.04
N PRO A 151 -5.09 11.36 -14.36
CA PRO A 151 -4.91 11.32 -12.91
C PRO A 151 -3.92 12.39 -12.42
N LYS A 152 -4.25 13.02 -11.30
CA LYS A 152 -3.36 14.00 -10.65
C LYS A 152 -2.54 13.30 -9.59
N GLY A 153 -1.24 13.59 -9.52
CA GLY A 153 -0.36 13.11 -8.45
C GLY A 153 -0.41 14.06 -7.25
N ALA A 154 -1.18 13.70 -6.22
CA ALA A 154 -1.18 14.44 -4.97
C ALA A 154 0.10 14.12 -4.20
N THR A 155 0.92 15.13 -3.95
CA THR A 155 2.19 15.00 -3.21
C THR A 155 1.94 15.30 -1.74
N LEU A 156 2.33 14.36 -0.88
CA LEU A 156 2.10 14.38 0.55
C LEU A 156 3.42 14.35 1.31
N SER A 157 3.52 15.14 2.39
CA SER A 157 4.70 15.14 3.27
C SER A 157 4.57 14.12 4.40
N HIS A 158 5.67 13.86 5.12
CA HIS A 158 5.64 13.08 6.36
C HIS A 158 4.59 13.63 7.32
N HIS A 159 4.54 14.96 7.50
CA HIS A 159 3.57 15.65 8.36
C HIS A 159 2.12 15.31 7.97
N ASN A 160 1.80 15.37 6.68
CA ASN A 160 0.44 15.09 6.23
C ASN A 160 -0.01 13.68 6.59
N ILE A 161 0.78 12.67 6.17
CA ILE A 161 0.31 11.27 6.26
C ILE A 161 0.46 10.69 7.67
N LEU A 162 1.53 11.04 8.39
CA LEU A 162 1.74 10.51 9.74
C LEU A 162 0.72 11.04 10.73
N ASN A 163 0.45 12.34 10.73
CA ASN A 163 -0.59 12.92 11.58
C ASN A 163 -1.98 12.40 11.22
N ASN A 164 -2.28 12.22 9.92
CA ASN A 164 -3.55 11.62 9.51
C ASN A 164 -3.69 10.19 10.07
N GLY A 165 -2.64 9.36 9.93
CA GLY A 165 -2.62 8.01 10.49
C GLY A 165 -2.80 8.01 12.01
N PHE A 166 -2.10 8.92 12.72
CA PHE A 166 -2.22 9.06 14.17
C PHE A 166 -3.65 9.44 14.60
N PHE A 167 -4.22 10.51 14.05
CA PHE A 167 -5.58 10.94 14.44
C PHE A 167 -6.67 9.95 14.06
N VAL A 168 -6.47 9.18 12.99
CA VAL A 168 -7.38 8.07 12.65
C VAL A 168 -7.30 6.97 13.70
N GLY A 169 -6.08 6.59 14.12
CA GLY A 169 -5.89 5.61 15.20
C GLY A 169 -6.53 6.05 16.52
N GLU A 170 -6.38 7.34 16.90
CA GLU A 170 -7.07 7.95 18.05
C GLU A 170 -8.59 7.85 17.92
N ALA A 171 -9.14 8.21 16.74
CA ALA A 171 -10.59 8.22 16.50
C ALA A 171 -11.23 6.83 16.66
N ILE A 172 -10.53 5.77 16.24
CA ILE A 172 -10.98 4.39 16.39
C ILE A 172 -10.46 3.72 17.67
N LYS A 173 -9.78 4.49 18.52
CA LYS A 173 -9.25 4.05 19.83
C LYS A 173 -8.33 2.84 19.72
N LEU A 174 -7.36 2.90 18.81
CA LEU A 174 -6.31 1.88 18.74
C LEU A 174 -5.41 1.95 19.97
N VAL A 175 -4.99 0.79 20.44
CA VAL A 175 -4.01 0.64 21.52
C VAL A 175 -2.96 -0.38 21.13
N ALA A 176 -1.83 -0.37 21.84
CA ALA A 176 -0.81 -1.38 21.67
C ALA A 176 -1.39 -2.78 21.92
N GLY A 177 -1.09 -3.69 20.99
CA GLY A 177 -1.64 -5.06 21.01
C GLY A 177 -2.91 -5.27 20.20
N ASP A 178 -3.55 -4.20 19.70
CA ASP A 178 -4.63 -4.35 18.72
C ASP A 178 -4.09 -5.01 17.42
N ARG A 179 -4.97 -5.71 16.74
CA ARG A 179 -4.69 -6.38 15.46
C ARG A 179 -5.72 -5.92 14.44
N VAL A 180 -5.28 -5.16 13.45
CA VAL A 180 -6.18 -4.54 12.45
C VAL A 180 -6.12 -5.33 11.15
N CYS A 181 -7.24 -5.92 10.76
CA CYS A 181 -7.40 -6.53 9.45
C CYS A 181 -7.60 -5.45 8.38
N ILE A 182 -6.69 -5.42 7.39
CA ILE A 182 -6.61 -4.39 6.35
C ILE A 182 -6.80 -5.04 4.96
N PRO A 183 -8.03 -5.38 4.57
CA PRO A 183 -8.33 -5.92 3.24
C PRO A 183 -8.41 -4.83 2.16
N VAL A 184 -8.39 -3.56 2.56
CA VAL A 184 -8.42 -2.41 1.67
C VAL A 184 -7.06 -2.21 0.99
N PRO A 185 -7.03 -1.66 -0.26
CA PRO A 185 -5.80 -1.58 -1.03
C PRO A 185 -4.72 -0.69 -0.39
N LEU A 186 -3.48 -1.21 -0.32
CA LEU A 186 -2.33 -0.46 0.18
C LEU A 186 -1.89 0.67 -0.76
N TYR A 187 -2.17 0.58 -2.06
CA TYR A 187 -1.87 1.67 -2.99
C TYR A 187 -2.73 2.92 -2.76
N HIS A 188 -3.78 2.82 -1.96
CA HIS A 188 -4.68 3.91 -1.58
C HIS A 188 -4.43 4.36 -0.14
N CYS A 189 -4.68 5.65 0.16
CA CYS A 189 -4.50 6.19 1.52
C CYS A 189 -5.29 5.44 2.60
N PHE A 190 -6.39 4.77 2.26
CA PHE A 190 -7.14 3.95 3.21
C PHE A 190 -6.29 2.79 3.77
N GLY A 191 -5.55 2.08 2.92
CA GLY A 191 -4.64 1.02 3.37
C GLY A 191 -3.34 1.57 3.95
N MET A 192 -2.60 2.38 3.18
CA MET A 192 -1.25 2.77 3.57
C MET A 192 -1.19 3.85 4.66
N VAL A 193 -2.14 4.79 4.72
CA VAL A 193 -2.15 5.84 5.76
C VAL A 193 -3.00 5.41 6.93
N MET A 194 -4.31 5.23 6.74
CA MET A 194 -5.22 4.89 7.84
C MET A 194 -4.92 3.50 8.41
N GLY A 195 -4.55 2.52 7.56
CA GLY A 195 -4.15 1.19 7.97
C GLY A 195 -2.73 1.17 8.55
N ASN A 196 -1.72 1.26 7.69
CA ASN A 196 -0.34 1.03 8.09
C ASN A 196 0.18 2.07 9.10
N LEU A 197 -0.01 3.36 8.83
CA LEU A 197 0.48 4.39 9.75
C LEU A 197 -0.38 4.50 11.01
N GLY A 198 -1.69 4.26 10.92
CA GLY A 198 -2.56 4.16 12.10
C GLY A 198 -2.11 3.06 13.05
N CYS A 199 -1.79 1.87 12.53
CA CYS A 199 -1.23 0.78 13.33
C CYS A 199 0.15 1.12 13.88
N LEU A 200 1.04 1.65 13.04
CA LEU A 200 2.41 2.00 13.45
C LEU A 200 2.43 2.98 14.62
N THR A 201 1.63 4.05 14.55
CA THR A 201 1.60 5.11 15.56
C THR A 201 1.01 4.67 16.89
N HIS A 202 0.27 3.57 16.94
CA HIS A 202 -0.38 3.04 18.15
C HIS A 202 0.20 1.69 18.62
N GLY A 203 1.25 1.18 17.97
CA GLY A 203 1.79 -0.13 18.32
C GLY A 203 0.85 -1.30 18.05
N ALA A 204 -0.07 -1.13 17.09
CA ALA A 204 -1.00 -2.16 16.65
C ALA A 204 -0.39 -3.01 15.52
N THR A 205 -0.87 -4.24 15.39
CA THR A 205 -0.44 -5.18 14.35
C THR A 205 -1.22 -4.95 13.06
N MET A 206 -0.52 -4.83 11.94
CA MET A 206 -1.11 -4.83 10.60
C MET A 206 -1.34 -6.27 10.15
N VAL A 207 -2.57 -6.63 9.80
CA VAL A 207 -2.93 -7.97 9.32
C VAL A 207 -3.48 -7.84 7.91
N TYR A 208 -2.75 -8.40 6.92
CA TYR A 208 -3.17 -8.40 5.51
C TYR A 208 -3.77 -9.77 5.18
N PRO A 209 -5.10 -9.87 4.95
CA PRO A 209 -5.74 -11.17 4.75
C PRO A 209 -5.37 -11.83 3.43
N ALA A 210 -5.25 -11.02 2.36
CA ALA A 210 -4.91 -11.50 1.03
C ALA A 210 -4.42 -10.34 0.14
N GLU A 211 -3.95 -10.67 -1.05
CA GLU A 211 -3.53 -9.71 -2.08
C GLU A 211 -4.67 -8.80 -2.58
N ALA A 212 -5.89 -9.31 -2.54
CA ALA A 212 -7.12 -8.59 -2.86
C ALA A 212 -8.22 -8.98 -1.89
N PHE A 213 -9.30 -8.21 -1.85
CA PHE A 213 -10.44 -8.53 -1.01
C PHE A 213 -11.12 -9.82 -1.46
N GLU A 214 -11.20 -10.77 -0.52
CA GLU A 214 -11.95 -12.02 -0.61
C GLU A 214 -12.74 -12.20 0.70
N PRO A 215 -14.07 -12.18 0.69
CA PRO A 215 -14.87 -12.13 1.93
C PRO A 215 -14.63 -13.32 2.84
N LEU A 216 -14.48 -14.53 2.29
CA LEU A 216 -14.18 -15.73 3.06
C LEU A 216 -12.83 -15.62 3.78
N VAL A 217 -11.79 -15.24 3.04
CA VAL A 217 -10.43 -15.10 3.59
C VAL A 217 -10.38 -14.02 4.67
N VAL A 218 -11.14 -12.95 4.52
CA VAL A 218 -11.24 -11.90 5.57
C VAL A 218 -11.87 -12.47 6.83
N LEU A 219 -12.97 -13.23 6.73
CA LEU A 219 -13.62 -13.87 7.90
C LEU A 219 -12.70 -14.89 8.59
N GLU A 220 -12.03 -15.73 7.81
CA GLU A 220 -11.04 -16.70 8.30
C GLU A 220 -9.89 -15.99 9.02
N THR A 221 -9.33 -14.93 8.41
CA THR A 221 -8.22 -14.17 9.00
C THR A 221 -8.64 -13.48 10.29
N VAL A 222 -9.81 -12.84 10.33
CA VAL A 222 -10.31 -12.20 11.56
C VAL A 222 -10.44 -13.19 12.69
N ALA A 223 -10.99 -14.37 12.42
CA ALA A 223 -11.18 -15.41 13.44
C ALA A 223 -9.83 -16.01 13.90
N GLN A 224 -8.94 -16.36 12.98
CA GLN A 224 -7.65 -16.99 13.27
C GLN A 224 -6.69 -16.05 14.00
N GLU A 225 -6.56 -14.83 13.49
CA GLU A 225 -5.66 -13.81 14.02
C GLU A 225 -6.26 -13.03 15.20
N LYS A 226 -7.53 -13.31 15.56
CA LYS A 226 -8.28 -12.59 16.58
C LYS A 226 -8.19 -11.08 16.39
N CYS A 227 -8.45 -10.63 15.17
CA CYS A 227 -8.40 -9.23 14.85
C CYS A 227 -9.39 -8.43 15.70
N THR A 228 -8.93 -7.28 16.19
CA THR A 228 -9.73 -6.36 17.03
C THR A 228 -10.33 -5.23 16.24
N GLY A 229 -9.76 -4.97 15.05
CA GLY A 229 -10.22 -3.96 14.10
C GLY A 229 -10.36 -4.52 12.69
N LEU A 230 -11.32 -3.99 11.93
CA LEU A 230 -11.53 -4.34 10.53
C LEU A 230 -11.83 -3.08 9.71
N TYR A 231 -11.12 -2.92 8.59
CA TYR A 231 -11.34 -1.85 7.63
C TYR A 231 -12.06 -2.36 6.39
N GLY A 232 -12.92 -1.53 5.81
CA GLY A 232 -13.59 -1.91 4.57
C GLY A 232 -14.41 -0.78 3.97
N VAL A 233 -14.77 -0.95 2.70
CA VAL A 233 -15.82 -0.17 2.07
C VAL A 233 -17.16 -0.88 2.29
N PRO A 234 -18.32 -0.18 2.19
CA PRO A 234 -19.62 -0.79 2.45
C PRO A 234 -19.86 -2.12 1.74
N THR A 235 -19.46 -2.23 0.47
CA THR A 235 -19.62 -3.47 -0.32
C THR A 235 -18.80 -4.64 0.22
N MET A 236 -17.63 -4.38 0.84
CA MET A 236 -16.83 -5.43 1.50
C MET A 236 -17.55 -5.96 2.74
N PHE A 237 -18.11 -5.07 3.56
CA PHE A 237 -18.89 -5.48 4.73
C PHE A 237 -20.15 -6.26 4.35
N ILE A 238 -20.87 -5.82 3.30
CA ILE A 238 -22.04 -6.54 2.79
C ILE A 238 -21.62 -7.95 2.34
N ALA A 239 -20.57 -8.08 1.53
CA ALA A 239 -20.11 -9.37 1.04
C ALA A 239 -19.65 -10.31 2.16
N ALA A 240 -19.05 -9.78 3.23
CA ALA A 240 -18.67 -10.57 4.40
C ALA A 240 -19.91 -11.02 5.20
N LEU A 241 -20.85 -10.10 5.47
CA LEU A 241 -22.08 -10.37 6.23
C LEU A 241 -23.02 -11.35 5.52
N ASP A 242 -23.08 -11.31 4.20
CA ASP A 242 -23.94 -12.17 3.37
C ASP A 242 -23.23 -13.48 2.97
N HIS A 243 -21.99 -13.70 3.40
CA HIS A 243 -21.27 -14.91 3.05
C HIS A 243 -21.94 -16.15 3.65
N PRO A 244 -22.20 -17.23 2.88
CA PRO A 244 -22.94 -18.42 3.35
C PRO A 244 -22.33 -19.07 4.60
N ARG A 245 -21.02 -19.00 4.73
CA ARG A 245 -20.27 -19.55 5.87
C ARG A 245 -20.05 -18.56 7.02
N PHE A 246 -20.67 -17.36 7.00
CA PHE A 246 -20.47 -16.33 8.01
C PHE A 246 -20.63 -16.84 9.45
N ALA A 247 -21.64 -17.66 9.69
CA ALA A 247 -21.95 -18.21 11.03
C ALA A 247 -20.92 -19.22 11.56
N GLU A 248 -19.98 -19.65 10.73
CA GLU A 248 -18.93 -20.60 11.14
C GLU A 248 -17.76 -19.90 11.87
N PHE A 249 -17.67 -18.57 11.81
CA PHE A 249 -16.51 -17.82 12.31
C PHE A 249 -16.78 -17.13 13.64
N GLU A 250 -15.83 -17.26 14.58
CA GLU A 250 -15.82 -16.52 15.83
C GLU A 250 -15.22 -15.12 15.59
N LEU A 251 -16.07 -14.10 15.64
CA LEU A 251 -15.72 -12.72 15.28
C LEU A 251 -15.83 -11.76 16.49
N SER A 252 -16.06 -12.26 17.70
CA SER A 252 -16.28 -11.46 18.90
C SER A 252 -15.03 -10.70 19.38
N SER A 253 -13.87 -10.98 18.82
CA SER A 253 -12.66 -10.18 19.05
C SER A 253 -12.74 -8.79 18.42
N LEU A 254 -13.55 -8.59 17.38
CA LEU A 254 -13.74 -7.28 16.75
C LEU A 254 -14.45 -6.31 17.70
N ARG A 255 -13.97 -5.08 17.74
CA ARG A 255 -14.55 -3.99 18.53
C ARG A 255 -14.63 -2.66 17.79
N THR A 256 -13.73 -2.43 16.84
CA THR A 256 -13.55 -1.15 16.17
C THR A 256 -13.20 -1.32 14.69
N GLY A 257 -13.08 -0.23 13.98
CA GLY A 257 -12.65 -0.20 12.58
C GLY A 257 -13.24 0.96 11.81
N ILE A 258 -13.09 0.91 10.49
CA ILE A 258 -13.47 1.99 9.60
C ILE A 258 -14.31 1.46 8.45
N MET A 259 -15.43 2.14 8.20
CA MET A 259 -16.20 2.03 6.96
C MET A 259 -16.09 3.35 6.19
N ALA A 260 -15.58 3.32 4.96
CA ALA A 260 -15.32 4.54 4.17
C ALA A 260 -15.37 4.26 2.67
N GLY A 261 -15.11 5.28 1.85
CA GLY A 261 -14.98 5.17 0.38
C GLY A 261 -16.27 5.36 -0.40
N SER A 262 -17.42 5.30 0.25
CA SER A 262 -18.73 5.64 -0.31
C SER A 262 -19.72 5.95 0.83
N PRO A 263 -20.95 6.44 0.55
CA PRO A 263 -21.98 6.57 1.59
C PRO A 263 -22.19 5.25 2.33
N CYS A 264 -22.18 5.31 3.66
CA CYS A 264 -22.32 4.15 4.54
C CYS A 264 -23.81 3.89 4.86
N PRO A 265 -24.45 2.83 4.34
CA PRO A 265 -25.85 2.57 4.59
C PRO A 265 -26.11 2.26 6.07
N ILE A 266 -27.16 2.88 6.64
CA ILE A 266 -27.51 2.72 8.06
C ILE A 266 -27.72 1.25 8.44
N GLU A 267 -28.41 0.48 7.61
CA GLU A 267 -28.72 -0.92 7.91
C GLU A 267 -27.44 -1.80 7.88
N VAL A 268 -26.49 -1.48 7.01
CA VAL A 268 -25.16 -2.17 7.00
C VAL A 268 -24.41 -1.84 8.28
N MET A 269 -24.41 -0.57 8.70
CA MET A 269 -23.76 -0.16 9.95
C MET A 269 -24.35 -0.87 11.18
N LYS A 270 -25.68 -1.01 11.26
CA LYS A 270 -26.34 -1.77 12.33
C LYS A 270 -25.92 -3.25 12.34
N GLN A 271 -25.84 -3.88 11.15
CA GLN A 271 -25.37 -5.27 11.06
C GLN A 271 -23.90 -5.42 11.42
N VAL A 272 -23.04 -4.49 11.03
CA VAL A 272 -21.62 -4.48 11.43
C VAL A 272 -21.49 -4.38 12.94
N GLN A 273 -22.27 -3.53 13.60
CA GLN A 273 -22.26 -3.40 15.05
C GLN A 273 -22.80 -4.65 15.76
N SER A 274 -23.89 -5.25 15.27
CA SER A 274 -24.56 -6.37 15.93
C SER A 274 -23.96 -7.74 15.61
N ARG A 275 -23.56 -7.98 14.34
CA ARG A 275 -23.11 -9.31 13.88
C ARG A 275 -21.59 -9.43 13.80
N LEU A 276 -20.86 -8.31 13.53
CA LEU A 276 -19.39 -8.27 13.55
C LEU A 276 -18.85 -7.70 14.87
N HIS A 277 -19.70 -7.43 15.84
CA HIS A 277 -19.33 -6.91 17.18
C HIS A 277 -18.55 -5.59 17.18
N MET A 278 -18.50 -4.86 16.05
CA MET A 278 -17.76 -3.61 15.90
C MET A 278 -18.53 -2.42 16.46
N HIS A 279 -18.69 -2.36 17.77
CA HIS A 279 -19.51 -1.33 18.44
C HIS A 279 -18.96 0.09 18.25
N ALA A 280 -17.66 0.23 18.02
CA ALA A 280 -16.97 1.51 17.80
C ALA A 280 -16.51 1.69 16.35
N VAL A 281 -17.31 1.25 15.37
CA VAL A 281 -17.01 1.48 13.94
C VAL A 281 -17.15 2.97 13.60
N THR A 282 -16.17 3.52 12.90
CA THR A 282 -16.10 4.93 12.51
C THR A 282 -16.31 5.09 11.01
N ILE A 283 -17.00 6.15 10.60
CA ILE A 283 -17.14 6.54 9.20
C ILE A 283 -16.07 7.59 8.89
N CYS A 284 -15.25 7.33 7.87
CA CYS A 284 -14.29 8.31 7.38
C CYS A 284 -14.75 8.88 6.03
N TYR A 285 -14.67 10.19 5.90
CA TYR A 285 -14.89 10.93 4.66
C TYR A 285 -13.64 11.73 4.31
N GLY A 286 -13.23 11.70 3.05
CA GLY A 286 -12.10 12.49 2.60
C GLY A 286 -11.76 12.30 1.13
N MET A 287 -10.77 13.05 0.71
CA MET A 287 -10.12 12.98 -0.60
C MET A 287 -8.61 12.97 -0.37
N THR A 288 -7.90 12.34 -1.28
CA THR A 288 -6.43 12.27 -1.22
C THR A 288 -5.78 13.63 -1.36
#